data_15b31cbe5a3cdf5f6802df029216af30
#
_entry.id   15b31cbe5a3cdf5f6802df029216af30
#
_cell.length_a   1.000
_cell.length_b   1.000
_cell.length_c   1.000
_cell.angle_alpha   90.00
_cell.angle_beta   90.00
_cell.angle_gamma   90.00
#
_symmetry.space_group_name_H-M   'P 1'
#
loop_
_entity.id
_entity.type
_entity.pdbx_description
1 polymer ?
#
loop_
_entity_poly.entity_id
_entity_poly.type
_entity_poly.pdbx_seq_one_letter_code
_entity_poly.pdbx_strand_id
1 'polypeptide(L)'
;MNIVYKVALLAITIAFVSCEQCEPVTIESCSNAGYTLTARFPDVDGRPYQDVHKYRLKIYIPLLETCSSFSSTILCSLYVPKCEEGRAKPWIPCRKVCSKFVAECVGTLRVAGLLGLFTTLCDLLPDENPQSAKNCFYPSNFNDPTSGG
;
A
#
# COMPACT_ATOMS: atom_id res chain seq x y z
N MET A 1 -18.75 -12.78 3.57
CA MET A 1 -17.70 -12.72 2.52
C MET A 1 -16.34 -12.59 3.20
N ASN A 2 -15.49 -13.56 2.98
CA ASN A 2 -14.24 -13.73 3.73
C ASN A 2 -13.27 -12.57 3.43
N ILE A 3 -12.57 -12.05 4.45
CA ILE A 3 -11.59 -10.94 4.32
C ILE A 3 -10.54 -11.23 3.24
N VAL A 4 -10.13 -12.49 3.12
CA VAL A 4 -9.21 -12.98 2.08
C VAL A 4 -9.75 -12.71 0.66
N TYR A 5 -11.05 -12.89 0.46
CA TYR A 5 -11.70 -12.65 -0.84
C TYR A 5 -11.75 -11.15 -1.18
N LYS A 6 -11.96 -10.29 -0.17
CA LYS A 6 -11.98 -8.83 -0.36
C LYS A 6 -10.59 -8.27 -0.71
N VAL A 7 -9.54 -8.80 -0.12
CA VAL A 7 -8.17 -8.37 -0.41
C VAL A 7 -7.67 -8.95 -1.75
N ALA A 8 -8.05 -10.19 -2.08
CA ALA A 8 -7.77 -10.74 -3.40
C ALA A 8 -8.46 -9.93 -4.52
N LEU A 9 -9.72 -9.53 -4.30
CA LEU A 9 -10.44 -8.65 -5.23
C LEU A 9 -9.78 -7.26 -5.32
N LEU A 10 -9.31 -6.71 -4.19
CA LEU A 10 -8.61 -5.43 -4.18
C LEU A 10 -7.28 -5.50 -4.93
N ALA A 11 -6.49 -6.56 -4.74
CA ALA A 11 -5.24 -6.78 -5.46
C ALA A 11 -5.47 -6.95 -6.98
N ILE A 12 -6.58 -7.60 -7.37
CA ILE A 12 -6.96 -7.76 -8.78
C ILE A 12 -7.38 -6.40 -9.37
N THR A 13 -8.12 -5.58 -8.64
CA THR A 13 -8.54 -4.26 -9.15
C THR A 13 -7.36 -3.32 -9.34
N ILE A 14 -6.36 -3.34 -8.47
CA ILE A 14 -5.13 -2.55 -8.63
C ILE A 14 -4.36 -2.95 -9.90
N ALA A 15 -4.38 -4.23 -10.29
CA ALA A 15 -3.71 -4.71 -11.49
C ALA A 15 -4.33 -4.19 -12.80
N PHE A 16 -5.58 -3.72 -12.76
CA PHE A 16 -6.31 -3.21 -13.94
C PHE A 16 -6.46 -1.69 -13.98
N VAL A 17 -6.02 -0.99 -12.93
CA VAL A 17 -6.10 0.48 -12.90
C VAL A 17 -4.91 1.06 -13.65
N SER A 18 -5.20 1.90 -14.65
CA SER A 18 -4.17 2.69 -15.33
C SER A 18 -4.00 4.06 -14.67
N CYS A 19 -2.78 4.57 -14.64
CA CYS A 19 -2.49 5.94 -14.21
C CYS A 19 -2.66 6.94 -15.36
N GLU A 20 -3.65 6.76 -16.23
CA GLU A 20 -3.97 7.73 -17.29
C GLU A 20 -4.41 9.07 -16.69
N GLN A 21 -5.02 9.04 -15.52
CA GLN A 21 -5.38 10.23 -14.76
C GLN A 21 -5.03 10.01 -13.28
N CYS A 22 -4.13 10.84 -12.77
CA CYS A 22 -3.85 10.91 -11.35
C CYS A 22 -4.77 11.93 -10.67
N GLU A 23 -5.11 11.69 -9.42
CA GLU A 23 -5.82 12.64 -8.57
C GLU A 23 -5.10 12.78 -7.23
N PRO A 24 -5.27 13.92 -6.52
CA PRO A 24 -4.69 14.08 -5.20
C PRO A 24 -5.19 13.05 -4.21
N VAL A 25 -4.30 12.55 -3.33
CA VAL A 25 -4.70 11.77 -2.16
C VAL A 25 -5.39 12.70 -1.18
N THR A 26 -6.66 12.44 -0.88
CA THR A 26 -7.49 13.25 0.03
C THR A 26 -7.69 12.59 1.40
N ILE A 27 -7.22 11.34 1.56
CA ILE A 27 -7.28 10.62 2.83
C ILE A 27 -6.18 11.14 3.75
N GLU A 28 -6.56 11.86 4.80
CA GLU A 28 -5.64 12.50 5.75
C GLU A 28 -4.65 11.50 6.39
N SER A 29 -5.14 10.32 6.76
CA SER A 29 -4.28 9.26 7.33
C SER A 29 -3.23 8.71 6.34
N CYS A 30 -3.32 9.05 5.06
CA CYS A 30 -2.33 8.72 4.04
C CYS A 30 -1.31 9.83 3.76
N SER A 31 -1.31 10.93 4.53
CA SER A 31 -0.36 12.02 4.36
C SER A 31 1.11 11.59 4.48
N ASN A 32 1.38 10.53 5.25
CA ASN A 32 2.71 9.96 5.45
C ASN A 32 3.02 8.76 4.55
N ALA A 33 2.20 8.49 3.53
CA ALA A 33 2.40 7.36 2.64
C ALA A 33 3.64 7.49 1.72
N GLY A 34 4.20 8.72 1.61
CA GLY A 34 5.38 9.00 0.80
C GLY A 34 5.05 9.45 -0.63
N TYR A 35 3.78 9.75 -0.92
CA TYR A 35 3.32 10.28 -2.21
C TYR A 35 2.03 11.10 -2.04
N THR A 36 1.71 11.94 -3.00
CA THR A 36 0.58 12.87 -2.97
C THR A 36 -0.47 12.61 -4.05
N LEU A 37 -0.14 11.79 -5.05
CA LEU A 37 -1.03 11.46 -6.16
C LEU A 37 -1.36 9.98 -6.17
N THR A 38 -2.63 9.68 -6.40
CA THR A 38 -3.16 8.32 -6.58
C THR A 38 -3.85 8.17 -7.93
N ALA A 39 -4.01 6.94 -8.39
CA ALA A 39 -4.83 6.63 -9.54
C ALA A 39 -6.30 7.00 -9.26
N ARG A 40 -6.97 7.56 -10.25
CA ARG A 40 -8.39 7.84 -10.17
C ARG A 40 -9.19 6.55 -10.29
N PHE A 41 -9.99 6.27 -9.27
CA PHE A 41 -10.92 5.15 -9.27
C PHE A 41 -12.36 5.63 -9.52
N PRO A 42 -13.21 4.79 -10.12
CA PRO A 42 -14.64 5.07 -10.24
C PRO A 42 -15.29 5.26 -8.85
N ASP A 43 -16.33 6.10 -8.81
CA ASP A 43 -17.16 6.25 -7.62
C ASP A 43 -17.78 4.90 -7.21
N VAL A 44 -17.93 4.71 -5.93
CA VAL A 44 -18.56 3.53 -5.33
C VAL A 44 -19.91 3.94 -4.76
N ASP A 45 -20.99 3.41 -5.31
CA ASP A 45 -22.38 3.73 -4.90
C ASP A 45 -22.65 5.24 -4.88
N GLY A 46 -22.15 5.96 -5.90
CA GLY A 46 -22.34 7.42 -6.04
C GLY A 46 -21.51 8.26 -5.09
N ARG A 47 -20.53 7.66 -4.39
CA ARG A 47 -19.60 8.36 -3.50
C ARG A 47 -18.16 8.27 -4.04
N PRO A 48 -17.35 9.33 -3.90
CA PRO A 48 -15.94 9.28 -4.25
C PRO A 48 -15.24 8.08 -3.61
N TYR A 49 -14.43 7.38 -4.39
CA TYR A 49 -13.74 6.15 -3.95
C TYR A 49 -12.96 6.37 -2.66
N GLN A 50 -12.22 7.47 -2.55
CA GLN A 50 -11.41 7.77 -1.37
C GLN A 50 -12.28 7.97 -0.12
N ASP A 51 -13.48 8.56 -0.26
CA ASP A 51 -14.40 8.77 0.87
C ASP A 51 -14.93 7.46 1.45
N VAL A 52 -15.09 6.43 0.63
CA VAL A 52 -15.53 5.10 1.07
C VAL A 52 -14.49 4.41 1.95
N HIS A 53 -13.21 4.64 1.66
CA HIS A 53 -12.10 3.94 2.34
C HIS A 53 -11.46 4.71 3.49
N LYS A 54 -11.68 6.03 3.58
CA LYS A 54 -11.04 6.90 4.59
C LYS A 54 -11.24 6.44 6.03
N TYR A 55 -12.42 5.93 6.37
CA TYR A 55 -12.71 5.50 7.75
C TYR A 55 -11.92 4.27 8.17
N ARG A 56 -11.74 3.30 7.27
CA ARG A 56 -10.91 2.12 7.56
C ARG A 56 -9.47 2.51 7.79
N LEU A 57 -8.91 3.32 6.92
CA LEU A 57 -7.53 3.77 7.00
C LEU A 57 -7.30 4.64 8.25
N LYS A 58 -8.27 5.48 8.63
CA LYS A 58 -8.23 6.26 9.87
C LYS A 58 -8.11 5.39 11.13
N ILE A 59 -8.64 4.16 11.11
CA ILE A 59 -8.58 3.24 12.24
C ILE A 59 -7.29 2.41 12.21
N TYR A 60 -6.97 1.81 11.06
CA TYR A 60 -5.88 0.84 10.96
C TYR A 60 -4.49 1.47 10.89
N ILE A 61 -4.34 2.62 10.26
CA ILE A 61 -3.02 3.26 10.13
C ILE A 61 -2.45 3.63 11.50
N PRO A 62 -3.13 4.39 12.38
CA PRO A 62 -2.58 4.72 13.69
C PRO A 62 -2.25 3.49 14.54
N LEU A 63 -3.06 2.43 14.45
CA LEU A 63 -2.82 1.19 15.17
C LEU A 63 -1.50 0.52 14.74
N LEU A 64 -1.23 0.46 13.44
CA LEU A 64 -0.05 -0.20 12.88
C LEU A 64 1.18 0.72 12.84
N GLU A 65 1.01 2.04 12.85
CA GLU A 65 2.13 2.98 12.99
C GLU A 65 2.85 2.87 14.34
N THR A 66 2.20 2.31 15.36
CA THR A 66 2.87 2.00 16.63
C THR A 66 3.96 0.95 16.51
N CYS A 67 3.91 0.09 15.50
CA CYS A 67 4.89 -0.97 15.28
C CYS A 67 5.79 -0.77 14.06
N SER A 68 5.34 -0.04 13.03
CA SER A 68 6.15 0.20 11.83
C SER A 68 5.89 1.56 11.20
N SER A 69 6.95 2.26 10.87
CA SER A 69 6.90 3.52 10.11
C SER A 69 6.47 3.33 8.64
N PHE A 70 6.39 2.10 8.16
CA PHE A 70 5.93 1.77 6.80
C PHE A 70 4.43 1.49 6.72
N SER A 71 3.71 1.56 7.82
CA SER A 71 2.28 1.24 7.89
C SER A 71 1.44 2.09 6.93
N SER A 72 1.64 3.40 6.92
CA SER A 72 0.96 4.30 5.96
C SER A 72 1.28 3.93 4.52
N THR A 73 2.54 3.69 4.18
CA THR A 73 2.97 3.32 2.83
C THR A 73 2.29 2.04 2.37
N ILE A 74 2.28 1.01 3.21
CA ILE A 74 1.70 -0.30 2.87
C ILE A 74 0.18 -0.22 2.79
N LEU A 75 -0.48 0.29 3.82
CA LEU A 75 -1.94 0.32 3.86
C LEU A 75 -2.52 1.27 2.82
N CYS A 76 -1.96 2.46 2.65
CA CYS A 76 -2.45 3.40 1.64
C CYS A 76 -2.25 2.88 0.22
N SER A 77 -1.15 2.19 -0.06
CA SER A 77 -0.92 1.61 -1.38
C SER A 77 -1.94 0.54 -1.80
N LEU A 78 -2.65 -0.06 -0.85
CA LEU A 78 -3.72 -1.02 -1.13
C LEU A 78 -5.00 -0.35 -1.62
N TYR A 79 -5.24 0.89 -1.22
CA TYR A 79 -6.50 1.60 -1.51
C TYR A 79 -6.29 2.78 -2.44
N VAL A 80 -5.21 3.53 -2.24
CA VAL A 80 -4.85 4.73 -3.00
C VAL A 80 -3.40 4.62 -3.50
N PRO A 81 -3.11 3.68 -4.42
CA PRO A 81 -1.75 3.41 -4.88
C PRO A 81 -1.13 4.65 -5.53
N LYS A 82 0.18 4.80 -5.37
CA LYS A 82 0.94 5.91 -5.93
C LYS A 82 0.77 5.98 -7.45
N CYS A 83 0.38 7.14 -7.95
CA CYS A 83 0.21 7.43 -9.37
C CYS A 83 1.29 8.37 -9.87
N GLU A 84 1.73 8.12 -11.10
CA GLU A 84 2.61 9.01 -11.87
C GLU A 84 2.01 9.16 -13.26
N GLU A 85 1.77 10.40 -13.69
CA GLU A 85 1.18 10.68 -14.99
C GLU A 85 2.04 10.12 -16.13
N GLY A 86 1.38 9.55 -17.13
CA GLY A 86 2.05 8.90 -18.26
C GLY A 86 2.51 7.47 -18.00
N ARG A 87 2.33 6.95 -16.79
CA ARG A 87 2.63 5.56 -16.47
C ARG A 87 1.38 4.68 -16.62
N ALA A 88 1.55 3.53 -17.31
CA ALA A 88 0.43 2.62 -17.57
C ALA A 88 -0.13 1.95 -16.30
N LYS A 89 0.69 1.79 -15.25
CA LYS A 89 0.30 1.13 -14.00
C LYS A 89 0.71 1.96 -12.79
N PRO A 90 -0.07 1.93 -11.70
CA PRO A 90 0.34 2.58 -10.47
C PRO A 90 1.60 1.94 -9.88
N TRP A 91 2.32 2.70 -9.09
CA TRP A 91 3.42 2.21 -8.30
C TRP A 91 2.91 1.46 -7.07
N ILE A 92 3.50 0.31 -6.79
CA ILE A 92 3.27 -0.47 -5.58
C ILE A 92 4.54 -0.56 -4.76
N PRO A 93 4.48 -0.76 -3.45
CA PRO A 93 5.66 -0.97 -2.63
C PRO A 93 6.44 -2.20 -3.07
N CYS A 94 7.77 -2.17 -2.97
CA CYS A 94 8.58 -3.36 -3.21
C CYS A 94 8.42 -4.38 -2.07
N ARG A 95 8.61 -5.67 -2.37
CA ARG A 95 8.48 -6.78 -1.41
C ARG A 95 9.25 -6.55 -0.12
N LYS A 96 10.48 -6.05 -0.18
CA LYS A 96 11.31 -5.78 1.00
C LYS A 96 10.67 -4.78 1.97
N VAL A 97 9.98 -3.76 1.46
CA VAL A 97 9.24 -2.79 2.30
C VAL A 97 8.11 -3.48 3.04
N CYS A 98 7.33 -4.28 2.32
CA CYS A 98 6.21 -5.04 2.87
C CYS A 98 6.69 -6.07 3.90
N SER A 99 7.74 -6.82 3.59
CA SER A 99 8.32 -7.82 4.51
C SER A 99 8.86 -7.19 5.79
N LYS A 100 9.46 -6.00 5.69
CA LYS A 100 9.93 -5.25 6.87
C LYS A 100 8.74 -4.79 7.72
N PHE A 101 7.68 -4.25 7.12
CA PHE A 101 6.44 -3.92 7.81
C PHE A 101 5.86 -5.14 8.55
N VAL A 102 5.75 -6.29 7.89
CA VAL A 102 5.23 -7.53 8.52
C VAL A 102 6.11 -7.97 9.68
N ALA A 103 7.44 -7.95 9.52
CA ALA A 103 8.37 -8.33 10.58
C ALA A 103 8.26 -7.42 11.82
N GLU A 104 8.14 -6.11 11.61
CA GLU A 104 7.99 -5.12 12.68
C GLU A 104 6.63 -5.21 13.38
N CYS A 105 5.56 -5.52 12.64
CA CYS A 105 4.18 -5.60 13.13
C CYS A 105 3.68 -7.03 13.40
N VAL A 106 4.54 -8.03 13.43
CA VAL A 106 4.15 -9.45 13.51
C VAL A 106 3.21 -9.76 14.68
N GLY A 107 3.44 -9.19 15.84
CA GLY A 107 2.59 -9.37 17.03
C GLY A 107 1.20 -8.79 16.84
N THR A 108 1.12 -7.55 16.40
CA THR A 108 -0.15 -6.85 16.16
C THR A 108 -0.95 -7.51 15.04
N LEU A 109 -0.30 -7.88 13.95
CA LEU A 109 -0.94 -8.56 12.82
C LEU A 109 -1.46 -9.95 13.20
N ARG A 110 -0.73 -10.67 14.05
CA ARG A 110 -1.17 -11.99 14.56
C ARG A 110 -2.41 -11.86 15.42
N VAL A 111 -2.43 -10.94 16.36
CA VAL A 111 -3.59 -10.70 17.24
C VAL A 111 -4.82 -10.26 16.44
N ALA A 112 -4.62 -9.44 15.41
CA ALA A 112 -5.68 -9.00 14.51
C ALA A 112 -6.13 -10.08 13.50
N GLY A 113 -5.47 -11.25 13.45
CA GLY A 113 -5.76 -12.30 12.47
C GLY A 113 -5.36 -11.94 11.03
N LEU A 114 -4.46 -10.99 10.85
CA LEU A 114 -4.05 -10.44 9.55
C LEU A 114 -2.66 -10.89 9.08
N LEU A 115 -1.92 -11.61 9.92
CA LEU A 115 -0.52 -11.96 9.61
C LEU A 115 -0.40 -12.80 8.32
N GLY A 116 -1.20 -13.84 8.17
CA GLY A 116 -1.18 -14.69 6.97
C GLY A 116 -1.55 -13.92 5.70
N LEU A 117 -2.51 -12.99 5.82
CA LEU A 117 -2.93 -12.14 4.72
C LEU A 117 -1.79 -11.24 4.23
N PHE A 118 -1.14 -10.49 5.13
CA PHE A 118 -0.05 -9.59 4.76
C PHE A 118 1.20 -10.36 4.31
N THR A 119 1.50 -11.52 4.87
CA THR A 119 2.59 -12.38 4.39
C THR A 119 2.35 -12.79 2.93
N THR A 120 1.16 -13.26 2.60
CA THR A 120 0.79 -13.62 1.22
C THR A 120 0.84 -12.40 0.29
N LEU A 121 0.34 -11.25 0.74
CA LEU A 121 0.39 -10.02 -0.03
C LEU A 121 1.83 -9.61 -0.36
N CYS A 122 2.73 -9.65 0.63
CA CYS A 122 4.14 -9.33 0.40
C CYS A 122 4.79 -10.24 -0.63
N ASP A 123 4.46 -11.53 -0.62
CA ASP A 123 4.99 -12.50 -1.59
C ASP A 123 4.58 -12.21 -3.04
N LEU A 124 3.45 -11.51 -3.23
CA LEU A 124 2.96 -11.09 -4.54
C LEU A 124 3.63 -9.83 -5.07
N LEU A 125 4.32 -9.08 -4.22
CA LEU A 125 4.96 -7.82 -4.62
C LEU A 125 6.30 -8.06 -5.33
N PRO A 126 6.71 -7.17 -6.27
CA PRO A 126 7.99 -7.27 -6.95
C PRO A 126 9.16 -7.23 -5.96
N ASP A 127 10.13 -8.13 -6.16
CA ASP A 127 11.39 -8.16 -5.41
C ASP A 127 12.50 -7.52 -6.25
N GLU A 128 12.56 -6.22 -6.23
CA GLU A 128 13.52 -5.43 -6.98
C GLU A 128 14.53 -4.76 -6.04
N ASN A 129 15.74 -4.52 -6.56
CA ASN A 129 16.79 -3.81 -5.82
C ASN A 129 16.44 -2.31 -5.71
N PRO A 130 16.64 -1.66 -4.56
CA PRO A 130 16.36 -0.23 -4.37
C PRO A 130 16.98 0.70 -5.41
N GLN A 131 18.18 0.38 -5.92
CA GLN A 131 18.89 1.21 -6.90
C GLN A 131 18.36 1.07 -8.34
N SER A 132 17.59 0.03 -8.63
CA SER A 132 17.14 -0.30 -9.99
C SER A 132 15.66 -0.62 -10.13
N ALA A 133 14.87 -0.39 -9.08
CA ALA A 133 13.45 -0.68 -9.07
C ALA A 133 12.70 0.11 -10.15
N LYS A 134 11.93 -0.61 -10.99
CA LYS A 134 11.15 -0.04 -12.10
C LYS A 134 9.66 -0.32 -11.99
N ASN A 135 9.27 -1.37 -11.27
CA ASN A 135 7.89 -1.82 -11.13
C ASN A 135 7.33 -1.61 -9.74
N CYS A 136 8.18 -1.33 -8.76
CA CYS A 136 7.80 -1.03 -7.39
C CYS A 136 8.63 0.13 -6.85
N PHE A 137 8.25 0.71 -5.71
CA PHE A 137 8.95 1.83 -5.11
C PHE A 137 9.40 1.53 -3.67
N TYR A 138 10.42 2.25 -3.25
CA TYR A 138 10.90 2.32 -1.89
C TYR A 138 10.57 3.70 -1.32
N PRO A 139 9.96 3.81 -0.13
CA PRO A 139 9.81 5.09 0.52
C PRO A 139 11.17 5.66 0.95
N SER A 140 11.28 6.98 1.02
CA SER A 140 12.55 7.67 1.30
C SER A 140 13.19 7.30 2.64
N ASN A 141 12.39 6.84 3.60
CA ASN A 141 12.85 6.38 4.91
C ASN A 141 13.25 4.89 4.95
N PHE A 142 13.22 4.20 3.81
CA PHE A 142 13.64 2.80 3.74
C PHE A 142 15.17 2.71 3.66
N ASN A 143 15.76 2.13 4.69
CA ASN A 143 17.18 1.78 4.72
C ASN A 143 17.31 0.27 4.50
N ASP A 144 17.95 -0.12 3.40
CA ASP A 144 18.27 -1.51 3.12
C ASP A 144 19.54 -1.88 3.89
N PRO A 145 19.48 -2.77 4.90
CA PRO A 145 20.65 -3.19 5.65
C PRO A 145 21.67 -3.97 4.79
N THR A 146 21.27 -4.39 3.58
CA THR A 146 22.13 -5.11 2.65
C THR A 146 22.89 -4.19 1.70
N SER A 147 22.59 -2.89 1.66
CA SER A 147 23.24 -1.90 0.82
C SER A 147 24.51 -1.27 1.45
N GLY A 148 24.86 -1.69 2.67
CA GLY A 148 26.01 -1.24 3.44
C GLY A 148 27.19 -2.21 3.33
N GLY A 149 27.64 -2.46 2.12
CA GLY A 149 28.82 -3.30 1.87
C GLY A 149 29.72 -2.67 0.84
#